data_6f37c849ce206123a5265d3f8d2d90b4
#
_entry.id   6f37c849ce206123a5265d3f8d2d90b4
#
_cell.length_a   1.000
_cell.length_b   1.000
_cell.length_c   1.000
_cell.angle_alpha   90.00
_cell.angle_beta   90.00
_cell.angle_gamma   90.00
#
_symmetry.space_group_name_H-M   'P 1'
#
loop_
_entity.id
_entity.type
_entity.pdbx_description
1 polymer ?
#
loop_
_entity_poly.entity_id
_entity_poly.type
_entity_poly.pdbx_seq_one_letter_code
_entity_poly.pdbx_strand_id
1 'polypeptide(L)'
;MDKYKTDFKLQVVNSFLGDEGGAKLLARRWKVPEEKIRTWVSHYRLHGIDGLRPKRSAYSSEFKQQVLSHQDRERLSSRRVAAIYDIRNPNQVVVWR
;
A
#
# COMPACT_ATOMS: atom_id res chain seq x y z
N MET A 1 -5.55 -13.88 -1.21
CA MET A 1 -6.85 -13.42 -1.68
C MET A 1 -7.20 -12.08 -1.05
N ASP A 2 -7.57 -11.11 -1.85
CA ASP A 2 -7.95 -9.80 -1.34
C ASP A 2 -9.29 -9.86 -0.64
N LYS A 3 -9.32 -9.41 0.60
CA LYS A 3 -10.53 -9.34 1.39
C LYS A 3 -11.46 -8.22 0.90
N TYR A 4 -10.89 -7.19 0.27
CA TYR A 4 -11.63 -6.02 -0.17
C TYR A 4 -11.56 -5.88 -1.68
N LYS A 5 -12.69 -5.54 -2.30
CA LYS A 5 -12.75 -5.35 -3.75
C LYS A 5 -12.12 -4.01 -4.14
N THR A 6 -11.65 -3.94 -5.38
CA THR A 6 -11.02 -2.73 -5.91
C THR A 6 -11.95 -1.52 -5.81
N ASP A 7 -13.22 -1.69 -6.14
CA ASP A 7 -14.20 -0.60 -6.07
C ASP A 7 -14.36 -0.07 -4.66
N PHE A 8 -14.38 -0.97 -3.68
CA PHE A 8 -14.47 -0.57 -2.28
C PHE A 8 -13.25 0.24 -1.85
N LYS A 9 -12.06 -0.25 -2.22
CA LYS A 9 -10.83 0.46 -1.91
C LYS A 9 -10.83 1.86 -2.53
N LEU A 10 -11.30 1.97 -3.76
CA LEU A 10 -11.36 3.26 -4.47
C LEU A 10 -12.29 4.22 -3.76
N GLN A 11 -13.45 3.74 -3.28
CA GLN A 11 -14.38 4.60 -2.54
C GLN A 11 -13.72 5.15 -1.27
N VAL A 12 -13.03 4.30 -0.54
CA VAL A 12 -12.35 4.72 0.69
C VAL A 12 -11.25 5.74 0.39
N VAL A 13 -10.46 5.47 -0.65
CA VAL A 13 -9.38 6.38 -1.05
C VAL A 13 -9.95 7.72 -1.48
N ASN A 14 -11.02 7.72 -2.26
CA ASN A 14 -11.66 8.97 -2.70
C ASN A 14 -12.20 9.78 -1.52
N SER A 15 -12.76 9.12 -0.53
CA SER A 15 -13.21 9.79 0.68
C SER A 15 -12.04 10.46 1.40
N PHE A 16 -10.91 9.78 1.47
CA PHE A 16 -9.70 10.33 2.08
C PHE A 16 -9.19 11.55 1.31
N LEU A 17 -9.10 11.44 0.00
CA LEU A 17 -8.58 12.52 -0.84
C LEU A 17 -9.54 13.70 -0.94
N GLY A 18 -10.83 13.45 -0.75
CA GLY A 18 -11.85 14.49 -0.75
C GLY A 18 -12.03 15.18 0.58
N ASP A 19 -11.13 14.94 1.53
CA ASP A 19 -11.16 15.56 2.86
C ASP A 19 -12.41 15.24 3.68
N GLU A 20 -13.00 14.07 3.47
CA GLU A 20 -14.16 13.63 4.26
C GLU A 20 -13.74 13.12 5.64
N GLY A 21 -12.44 13.12 5.91
CA GLY A 21 -11.90 12.70 7.19
C GLY A 21 -10.51 12.11 7.05
N GLY A 22 -9.80 12.00 8.17
CA GLY A 22 -8.49 11.36 8.17
C GLY A 22 -8.62 9.84 8.18
N ALA A 23 -7.48 9.15 8.05
CA ALA A 23 -7.46 7.69 8.01
C ALA A 23 -8.14 7.07 9.23
N LYS A 24 -7.95 7.67 10.40
CA LYS A 24 -8.53 7.16 11.64
C LYS A 24 -10.05 7.24 11.63
N LEU A 25 -10.60 8.35 11.17
CA LEU A 25 -12.04 8.54 11.09
C LEU A 25 -12.65 7.61 10.05
N LEU A 26 -12.02 7.50 8.89
CA LEU A 26 -12.51 6.62 7.83
C LEU A 26 -12.40 5.14 8.22
N ALA A 27 -11.39 4.79 9.03
CA ALA A 27 -11.28 3.43 9.55
C ALA A 27 -12.52 3.04 10.34
N ARG A 28 -13.04 3.96 11.14
CA ARG A 28 -14.27 3.72 11.90
C ARG A 28 -15.48 3.66 10.99
N ARG A 29 -15.56 4.58 10.04
CA ARG A 29 -16.71 4.70 9.15
C ARG A 29 -16.85 3.49 8.23
N TRP A 30 -15.75 3.03 7.66
CA TRP A 30 -15.74 1.92 6.71
C TRP A 30 -15.44 0.57 7.35
N LYS A 31 -15.14 0.56 8.64
CA LYS A 31 -14.78 -0.64 9.40
C LYS A 31 -13.57 -1.34 8.79
N VAL A 32 -12.54 -0.57 8.48
CA VAL A 32 -11.29 -1.05 7.87
C VAL A 32 -10.14 -0.61 8.77
N PRO A 33 -9.10 -1.45 8.95
CA PRO A 33 -7.93 -1.01 9.72
C PRO A 33 -7.29 0.24 9.12
N GLU A 34 -6.88 1.16 9.98
CA GLU A 34 -6.28 2.42 9.56
C GLU A 34 -5.06 2.22 8.66
N GLU A 35 -4.24 1.22 8.96
CA GLU A 35 -3.07 0.87 8.17
C GLU A 35 -3.42 0.58 6.72
N LYS A 36 -4.51 -0.15 6.51
CA LYS A 36 -4.92 -0.50 5.15
C LYS A 36 -5.31 0.73 4.36
N ILE A 37 -6.01 1.65 5.01
CA ILE A 37 -6.41 2.89 4.33
C ILE A 37 -5.17 3.69 3.91
N ARG A 38 -4.20 3.82 4.79
CA ARG A 38 -2.96 4.54 4.48
C ARG A 38 -2.19 3.87 3.35
N THR A 39 -2.14 2.53 3.37
CA THR A 39 -1.48 1.76 2.32
C THR A 39 -2.17 1.97 0.97
N TRP A 40 -3.50 1.86 0.94
CA TRP A 40 -4.26 2.06 -0.29
C TRP A 40 -4.06 3.46 -0.86
N VAL A 41 -4.07 4.48 -0.01
CA VAL A 41 -3.86 5.87 -0.44
C VAL A 41 -2.47 6.02 -1.04
N SER A 42 -1.44 5.47 -0.40
CA SER A 42 -0.07 5.54 -0.90
C SER A 42 0.07 4.89 -2.27
N HIS A 43 -0.49 3.69 -2.42
CA HIS A 43 -0.42 2.98 -3.70
C HIS A 43 -1.21 3.71 -4.79
N TYR A 44 -2.36 4.25 -4.43
CA TYR A 44 -3.17 5.00 -5.39
C TYR A 44 -2.46 6.27 -5.87
N ARG A 45 -1.81 6.99 -4.96
CA ARG A 45 -1.09 8.21 -5.32
C ARG A 45 0.07 7.95 -6.28
N LEU A 46 0.73 6.80 -6.15
CA LEU A 46 1.87 6.46 -6.98
C LEU A 46 1.51 5.71 -8.25
N HIS A 47 0.47 4.89 -8.21
CA HIS A 47 0.15 3.97 -9.30
C HIS A 47 -1.27 4.10 -9.85
N GLY A 48 -2.06 5.00 -9.31
CA GLY A 48 -3.45 5.16 -9.71
C GLY A 48 -4.29 3.95 -9.30
N ILE A 49 -5.35 3.69 -10.04
CA ILE A 49 -6.25 2.58 -9.72
C ILE A 49 -5.54 1.23 -9.78
N ASP A 50 -4.51 1.11 -10.61
CA ASP A 50 -3.73 -0.13 -10.68
C ASP A 50 -3.10 -0.48 -9.34
N GLY A 51 -2.79 0.52 -8.51
CA GLY A 51 -2.29 0.30 -7.17
C GLY A 51 -3.29 -0.32 -6.22
N LEU A 52 -4.57 -0.37 -6.59
CA LEU A 52 -5.62 -0.95 -5.77
C LEU A 52 -6.07 -2.33 -6.29
N ARG A 53 -5.72 -2.69 -7.51
CA ARG A 53 -6.11 -3.96 -8.09
C ARG A 53 -5.32 -5.11 -7.50
N PRO A 54 -5.90 -6.33 -7.46
CA PRO A 54 -5.16 -7.51 -7.00
C PRO A 54 -3.90 -7.71 -7.83
N LYS A 55 -2.83 -8.13 -7.17
CA LYS A 55 -1.54 -8.33 -7.82
C LYS A 55 -0.88 -9.58 -7.28
N ARG A 56 -0.28 -10.38 -8.17
CA ARG A 56 0.45 -11.57 -7.76
C ARG A 56 1.77 -11.17 -7.09
N SER A 57 2.14 -11.90 -6.05
CA SER A 57 3.32 -11.61 -5.24
C SER A 57 4.47 -12.55 -5.54
N ALA A 58 4.89 -12.63 -6.79
CA ALA A 58 6.06 -13.42 -7.16
C ALA A 58 7.20 -12.46 -7.49
N TYR A 59 8.24 -12.46 -6.65
CA TYR A 59 9.36 -11.54 -6.81
C TYR A 59 10.67 -12.30 -6.94
N SER A 60 11.51 -11.87 -7.88
CA SER A 60 12.83 -12.47 -8.08
C SER A 60 13.79 -12.01 -6.97
N SER A 61 14.88 -12.76 -6.79
CA SER A 61 15.92 -12.38 -5.82
C SER A 61 16.54 -11.03 -6.15
N GLU A 62 16.73 -10.77 -7.44
CA GLU A 62 17.27 -9.49 -7.89
C GLU A 62 16.36 -8.34 -7.53
N PHE A 63 15.06 -8.52 -7.73
CA PHE A 63 14.07 -7.50 -7.38
C PHE A 63 14.09 -7.23 -5.87
N LYS A 64 14.12 -8.29 -5.06
CA LYS A 64 14.17 -8.14 -3.61
C LYS A 64 15.40 -7.36 -3.17
N GLN A 65 16.55 -7.67 -3.73
CA GLN A 65 17.78 -6.95 -3.42
C GLN A 65 17.71 -5.49 -3.81
N GLN A 66 17.12 -5.20 -4.96
CA GLN A 66 16.94 -3.84 -5.43
C GLN A 66 16.08 -3.03 -4.46
N VAL A 67 14.99 -3.62 -3.98
CA VAL A 67 14.09 -2.98 -3.02
C VAL A 67 14.82 -2.69 -1.72
N LEU A 68 15.53 -3.68 -1.19
CA LEU A 68 16.23 -3.53 0.07
C LEU A 68 17.39 -2.52 -0.03
N SER A 69 18.11 -2.51 -1.15
CA SER A 69 19.17 -1.54 -1.37
C SER A 69 18.63 -0.13 -1.42
N HIS A 70 17.50 0.06 -2.10
CA HIS A 70 16.85 1.36 -2.19
C HIS A 70 16.40 1.82 -0.79
N GLN A 71 15.80 0.91 -0.03
CA GLN A 71 15.34 1.20 1.32
C GLN A 71 16.49 1.68 2.21
N ASP A 72 17.62 0.97 2.16
CA ASP A 72 18.78 1.32 2.98
C ASP A 72 19.43 2.63 2.54
N ARG A 73 19.56 2.81 1.23
CA ARG A 73 20.21 3.99 0.68
C ARG A 73 19.47 5.28 1.05
N GLU A 74 18.15 5.23 1.00
CA GLU A 74 17.34 6.43 1.28
C GLU A 74 16.66 6.37 2.64
N ARG A 75 16.96 5.35 3.44
CA ARG A 75 16.43 5.19 4.80
C ARG A 75 14.90 5.24 4.83
N LEU A 76 14.27 4.47 3.96
CA LEU A 76 12.83 4.44 3.85
C LEU A 76 12.23 3.39 4.80
N SER A 77 10.99 3.65 5.24
CA SER A 77 10.24 2.64 5.97
C SER A 77 9.82 1.53 5.01
N SER A 78 9.48 0.36 5.58
CA SER A 78 8.99 -0.75 4.75
C SER A 78 7.73 -0.37 4.00
N ARG A 79 6.85 0.37 4.63
CA ARG A 79 5.62 0.84 3.98
C ARG A 79 5.93 1.76 2.80
N ARG A 80 6.88 2.66 2.97
CA ARG A 80 7.21 3.62 1.94
C ARG A 80 7.87 2.96 0.72
N VAL A 81 8.83 2.08 0.95
CA VAL A 81 9.49 1.40 -0.16
C VAL A 81 8.52 0.44 -0.84
N ALA A 82 7.63 -0.20 -0.07
CA ALA A 82 6.61 -1.06 -0.67
C ALA A 82 5.69 -0.27 -1.59
N ALA A 83 5.32 0.95 -1.21
CA ALA A 83 4.49 1.79 -2.06
C ALA A 83 5.21 2.15 -3.35
N ILE A 84 6.49 2.51 -3.29
CA ILE A 84 7.28 2.89 -4.46
C ILE A 84 7.34 1.74 -5.48
N TYR A 85 7.55 0.51 -5.00
CA TYR A 85 7.68 -0.66 -5.87
C TYR A 85 6.38 -1.44 -6.07
N ASP A 86 5.26 -0.87 -5.59
CA ASP A 86 3.93 -1.50 -5.68
C ASP A 86 3.90 -2.89 -5.07
N ILE A 87 4.53 -3.03 -3.91
CA ILE A 87 4.47 -4.25 -3.12
C ILE A 87 3.27 -4.10 -2.18
N ARG A 88 2.25 -4.93 -2.37
CA ARG A 88 0.95 -4.75 -1.71
C ARG A 88 0.99 -4.98 -0.21
N ASN A 89 1.89 -5.83 0.27
CA ASN A 89 2.02 -6.09 1.69
C ASN A 89 3.39 -5.62 2.17
N PRO A 90 3.47 -4.52 2.93
CA PRO A 90 4.76 -4.02 3.44
C PRO A 90 5.51 -5.04 4.29
N ASN A 91 4.82 -5.99 4.91
CA ASN A 91 5.47 -7.05 5.69
C ASN A 91 6.38 -7.92 4.83
N GLN A 92 6.15 -8.00 3.53
CA GLN A 92 7.04 -8.76 2.65
C GLN A 92 8.45 -8.17 2.66
N VAL A 93 8.54 -6.84 2.69
CA VAL A 93 9.85 -6.18 2.76
C VAL A 93 10.55 -6.54 4.05
N VAL A 94 9.81 -6.57 5.15
CA VAL A 94 10.37 -6.95 6.45
C VAL A 94 10.88 -8.40 6.42
N VAL A 95 10.11 -9.29 5.80
CA VAL A 95 10.50 -10.70 5.69
C VAL A 95 11.76 -10.88 4.86
N TRP A 96 11.96 -10.06 3.84
CA TRP A 96 13.14 -10.16 2.98
C TRP A 96 14.43 -9.71 3.66
N ARG A 97 14.33 -8.97 4.74
CA ARG A 97 15.51 -8.53 5.48
C ARG A 97 15.97 -9.65 6.47
#